data_a5956d7cc9f20e9f1979e70c2ddd5cf1
#
_entry.id   a5956d7cc9f20e9f1979e70c2ddd5cf1
#
_cell.length_a   1.000
_cell.length_b   1.000
_cell.length_c   1.000
_cell.angle_alpha   90.00
_cell.angle_beta   90.00
_cell.angle_gamma   90.00
#
_symmetry.space_group_name_H-M   'P 1'
#
loop_
_entity.id
_entity.type
_entity.pdbx_description
1 polymer ?
#
loop_
_entity_poly.entity_id
_entity_poly.type
_entity_poly.pdbx_seq_one_letter_code
_entity_poly.pdbx_strand_id
1 'polypeptide(L)'
;MRTGIYLFAFILLLSTAFISKPTRVVFFGDSITQAGVNPGGYIDMLKKTLPADQFELIGAGIGGNKIYDLYLRMEDDVLAKKPDVVVIWVGVNDVWHKASSGTGTDPDKFVRFYEAVIKKLQANNIRVVLCTPAAIGEKTDMTNQQDGDLNQYSAFIRDLATRYNLPLVDLRKAFQEYDLKNNPENKDRGVLTTDRVHLNEKGNQFVADQMKAVLTAGK
;
A
#
# COMPACT_ATOMS: atom_id res chain seq x y z
N MET A 1 -34.99 -68.74 19.92
CA MET A 1 -34.09 -67.63 20.29
C MET A 1 -33.45 -67.09 19.00
N ARG A 2 -33.83 -65.88 18.57
CA ARG A 2 -33.25 -65.23 17.37
C ARG A 2 -32.33 -64.10 17.85
N THR A 3 -31.03 -64.28 17.72
CA THR A 3 -30.01 -63.25 18.03
C THR A 3 -29.90 -62.29 16.85
N GLY A 4 -30.37 -61.03 17.04
CA GLY A 4 -30.21 -59.99 16.07
C GLY A 4 -28.82 -59.36 16.20
N ILE A 5 -28.02 -59.39 15.12
CA ILE A 5 -26.73 -58.69 15.01
C ILE A 5 -27.00 -57.27 14.55
N TYR A 6 -26.75 -56.28 15.41
CA TYR A 6 -26.80 -54.86 15.08
C TYR A 6 -25.43 -54.44 14.54
N LEU A 7 -25.39 -54.16 13.22
CA LEU A 7 -24.20 -53.60 12.53
C LEU A 7 -24.17 -52.10 12.75
N PHE A 8 -23.30 -51.60 13.61
CA PHE A 8 -23.07 -50.19 13.79
C PHE A 8 -22.15 -49.67 12.65
N ALA A 9 -22.71 -48.99 11.67
CA ALA A 9 -21.95 -48.29 10.64
C ALA A 9 -21.33 -47.01 11.24
N PHE A 10 -20.03 -46.99 11.43
CA PHE A 10 -19.26 -45.82 11.87
C PHE A 10 -19.01 -44.94 10.63
N ILE A 11 -19.80 -43.88 10.43
CA ILE A 11 -19.56 -42.88 9.39
C ILE A 11 -18.41 -42.00 9.83
N LEU A 12 -17.22 -42.24 9.25
CA LEU A 12 -16.04 -41.39 9.43
C LEU A 12 -16.25 -40.11 8.58
N LEU A 13 -16.66 -39.01 9.22
CA LEU A 13 -16.70 -37.68 8.60
C LEU A 13 -15.24 -37.19 8.41
N LEU A 14 -14.69 -37.44 7.22
CA LEU A 14 -13.44 -36.80 6.77
C LEU A 14 -13.73 -35.32 6.55
N SER A 15 -13.44 -34.47 7.55
CA SER A 15 -13.37 -33.04 7.37
C SER A 15 -12.13 -32.72 6.49
N THR A 16 -12.35 -32.57 5.19
CA THR A 16 -11.35 -32.00 4.30
C THR A 16 -11.19 -30.52 4.69
N ALA A 17 -10.13 -30.20 5.43
CA ALA A 17 -9.73 -28.82 5.62
C ALA A 17 -9.41 -28.25 4.23
N PHE A 18 -10.29 -27.39 3.71
CA PHE A 18 -9.98 -26.60 2.52
C PHE A 18 -8.80 -25.67 2.88
N ILE A 19 -7.61 -26.01 2.43
CA ILE A 19 -6.47 -25.09 2.48
C ILE A 19 -6.82 -24.00 1.46
N SER A 20 -7.28 -22.85 1.96
CA SER A 20 -7.54 -21.69 1.11
C SER A 20 -6.19 -21.18 0.57
N LYS A 21 -6.17 -20.86 -0.73
CA LYS A 21 -5.00 -20.26 -1.37
C LYS A 21 -4.66 -18.94 -0.65
N PRO A 22 -3.35 -18.65 -0.42
CA PRO A 22 -2.94 -17.36 0.13
C PRO A 22 -3.47 -16.19 -0.70
N THR A 23 -3.93 -15.12 -0.03
CA THR A 23 -4.31 -13.87 -0.66
C THR A 23 -3.07 -13.23 -1.28
N ARG A 24 -3.03 -13.08 -2.59
CA ARG A 24 -1.92 -12.45 -3.32
C ARG A 24 -2.10 -10.95 -3.33
N VAL A 25 -1.16 -10.25 -2.67
CA VAL A 25 -1.14 -8.80 -2.54
C VAL A 25 0.02 -8.24 -3.36
N VAL A 26 -0.26 -7.38 -4.32
CA VAL A 26 0.75 -6.63 -5.07
C VAL A 26 0.82 -5.20 -4.54
N PHE A 27 2.01 -4.78 -4.09
CA PHE A 27 2.31 -3.40 -3.73
C PHE A 27 2.80 -2.67 -4.97
N PHE A 28 2.05 -1.71 -5.45
CA PHE A 28 2.27 -1.01 -6.70
C PHE A 28 2.62 0.45 -6.44
N GLY A 29 3.85 0.85 -6.80
CA GLY A 29 4.36 2.16 -6.42
C GLY A 29 5.69 2.54 -7.05
N ASP A 30 6.38 3.43 -6.38
CA ASP A 30 7.64 4.05 -6.81
C ASP A 30 8.89 3.48 -6.11
N SER A 31 9.92 4.32 -5.90
CA SER A 31 11.18 3.95 -5.22
C SER A 31 10.98 3.47 -3.79
N ILE A 32 9.99 3.99 -3.07
CA ILE A 32 9.70 3.58 -1.69
C ILE A 32 9.21 2.13 -1.69
N THR A 33 8.33 1.78 -2.62
CA THR A 33 7.86 0.40 -2.81
C THR A 33 8.97 -0.50 -3.37
N GLN A 34 9.82 0.00 -4.27
CA GLN A 34 10.98 -0.73 -4.76
C GLN A 34 11.95 -1.09 -3.63
N ALA A 35 12.26 -0.14 -2.76
CA ALA A 35 13.10 -0.38 -1.58
C ALA A 35 12.39 -1.26 -0.53
N GLY A 36 11.07 -1.23 -0.49
CA GLY A 36 10.25 -1.95 0.48
C GLY A 36 10.43 -3.47 0.48
N VAL A 37 10.89 -4.07 -0.61
CA VAL A 37 11.15 -5.52 -0.70
C VAL A 37 12.53 -5.94 -0.18
N ASN A 38 13.45 -4.98 -0.01
CA ASN A 38 14.79 -5.24 0.49
C ASN A 38 14.74 -5.60 1.98
N PRO A 39 15.77 -6.27 2.53
CA PRO A 39 15.86 -6.55 3.96
C PRO A 39 15.68 -5.27 4.80
N GLY A 40 14.72 -5.28 5.73
CA GLY A 40 14.36 -4.12 6.55
C GLY A 40 13.39 -3.13 5.88
N GLY A 41 12.98 -3.36 4.62
CA GLY A 41 11.93 -2.59 3.98
C GLY A 41 10.53 -2.98 4.48
N TYR A 42 9.54 -2.11 4.28
CA TYR A 42 8.20 -2.30 4.85
C TYR A 42 7.49 -3.57 4.35
N ILE A 43 7.72 -4.00 3.10
CA ILE A 43 7.16 -5.24 2.56
C ILE A 43 7.87 -6.47 3.17
N ASP A 44 9.19 -6.40 3.37
CA ASP A 44 9.94 -7.44 4.07
C ASP A 44 9.47 -7.59 5.53
N MET A 45 9.20 -6.48 6.22
CA MET A 45 8.64 -6.50 7.57
C MET A 45 7.22 -7.08 7.60
N LEU A 46 6.38 -6.75 6.61
CA LEU A 46 5.06 -7.36 6.47
C LEU A 46 5.15 -8.88 6.24
N LYS A 47 6.08 -9.35 5.41
CA LYS A 47 6.33 -10.80 5.19
C LYS A 47 6.71 -11.54 6.47
N LYS A 48 7.40 -10.87 7.40
CA LYS A 48 7.79 -11.44 8.69
C LYS A 48 6.65 -11.46 9.72
N THR A 49 5.65 -10.61 9.54
CA THR A 49 4.59 -10.40 10.54
C THR A 49 3.20 -10.88 10.11
N LEU A 50 3.00 -11.13 8.83
CA LEU A 50 1.77 -11.72 8.29
C LEU A 50 1.97 -13.23 8.05
N PRO A 51 0.95 -14.08 8.31
CA PRO A 51 1.06 -15.52 8.09
C PRO A 51 1.27 -15.84 6.60
N ALA A 52 2.34 -16.56 6.27
CA ALA A 52 2.72 -16.89 4.90
C ALA A 52 1.73 -17.87 4.22
N ASP A 53 0.97 -18.63 4.98
CA ASP A 53 -0.11 -19.49 4.51
C ASP A 53 -1.38 -18.71 4.15
N GLN A 54 -1.48 -17.45 4.59
CA GLN A 54 -2.62 -16.58 4.31
C GLN A 54 -2.30 -15.44 3.34
N PHE A 55 -1.03 -15.05 3.20
CA PHE A 55 -0.62 -13.91 2.37
C PHE A 55 0.61 -14.22 1.52
N GLU A 56 0.52 -13.89 0.23
CA GLU A 56 1.64 -13.84 -0.71
C GLU A 56 1.88 -12.36 -1.07
N LEU A 57 3.00 -11.77 -0.62
CA LEU A 57 3.29 -10.35 -0.80
C LEU A 57 4.31 -10.13 -1.91
N ILE A 58 3.96 -9.33 -2.92
CA ILE A 58 4.77 -9.05 -4.10
C ILE A 58 4.97 -7.54 -4.23
N GLY A 59 6.22 -7.09 -4.36
CA GLY A 59 6.52 -5.71 -4.70
C GLY A 59 6.54 -5.48 -6.21
N ALA A 60 5.97 -4.36 -6.64
CA ALA A 60 5.97 -3.85 -8.01
C ALA A 60 6.29 -2.34 -8.00
N GLY A 61 7.37 -1.95 -7.30
CA GLY A 61 7.88 -0.60 -7.23
C GLY A 61 8.98 -0.35 -8.25
N ILE A 62 8.99 0.85 -8.88
CA ILE A 62 10.07 1.34 -9.74
C ILE A 62 10.38 2.78 -9.37
N GLY A 63 11.68 3.07 -9.17
CA GLY A 63 12.16 4.40 -8.78
C GLY A 63 11.72 5.51 -9.74
N GLY A 64 11.33 6.65 -9.17
CA GLY A 64 10.92 7.83 -9.94
C GLY A 64 9.51 7.77 -10.53
N ASN A 65 8.82 6.63 -10.44
CA ASN A 65 7.50 6.46 -11.03
C ASN A 65 6.45 7.42 -10.45
N LYS A 66 5.56 7.82 -11.33
CA LYS A 66 4.38 8.66 -11.12
C LYS A 66 3.13 7.85 -11.48
N ILE A 67 1.96 8.40 -11.21
CA ILE A 67 0.70 7.69 -11.47
C ILE A 67 0.54 7.24 -12.93
N TYR A 68 1.00 8.04 -13.91
CA TYR A 68 0.91 7.67 -15.31
C TYR A 68 1.86 6.51 -15.68
N ASP A 69 3.04 6.41 -15.03
CA ASP A 69 3.95 5.28 -15.21
C ASP A 69 3.31 3.98 -14.72
N LEU A 70 2.62 4.05 -13.57
CA LEU A 70 1.85 2.92 -13.05
C LEU A 70 0.79 2.46 -14.07
N TYR A 71 0.04 3.40 -14.64
CA TYR A 71 -0.96 3.08 -15.66
C TYR A 71 -0.35 2.35 -16.87
N LEU A 72 0.81 2.81 -17.35
CA LEU A 72 1.48 2.26 -18.54
C LEU A 72 2.02 0.84 -18.33
N ARG A 73 2.49 0.50 -17.13
CA ARG A 73 3.09 -0.81 -16.83
C ARG A 73 2.19 -1.79 -16.07
N MET A 74 0.92 -1.42 -15.84
CA MET A 74 0.01 -2.19 -15.00
C MET A 74 -0.27 -3.60 -15.53
N GLU A 75 -0.29 -3.81 -16.86
CA GLU A 75 -0.54 -5.12 -17.46
C GLU A 75 0.51 -6.14 -17.02
N ASP A 76 1.78 -5.81 -17.23
CA ASP A 76 2.89 -6.74 -17.01
C ASP A 76 3.24 -6.86 -15.52
N ASP A 77 3.23 -5.73 -14.80
CA ASP A 77 3.72 -5.67 -13.44
C ASP A 77 2.67 -6.05 -12.39
N VAL A 78 1.39 -6.00 -12.74
CA VAL A 78 0.28 -6.24 -11.81
C VAL A 78 -0.68 -7.30 -12.34
N LEU A 79 -1.35 -7.07 -13.47
CA LEU A 79 -2.42 -7.96 -13.94
C LEU A 79 -1.89 -9.35 -14.31
N ALA A 80 -0.72 -9.45 -14.92
CA ALA A 80 -0.06 -10.72 -15.23
C ALA A 80 0.22 -11.56 -13.97
N LYS A 81 0.36 -10.93 -12.79
CA LYS A 81 0.56 -11.63 -11.51
C LYS A 81 -0.72 -12.16 -10.89
N LYS A 82 -1.89 -11.81 -11.47
CA LYS A 82 -3.23 -12.24 -11.00
C LYS A 82 -3.42 -12.00 -9.49
N PRO A 83 -3.28 -10.75 -9.01
CA PRO A 83 -3.43 -10.43 -7.60
C PRO A 83 -4.90 -10.51 -7.16
N ASP A 84 -5.11 -10.81 -5.88
CA ASP A 84 -6.40 -10.66 -5.21
C ASP A 84 -6.58 -9.23 -4.68
N VAL A 85 -5.44 -8.60 -4.30
CA VAL A 85 -5.39 -7.23 -3.74
C VAL A 85 -4.24 -6.46 -4.37
N VAL A 86 -4.47 -5.20 -4.71
CA VAL A 86 -3.43 -4.24 -5.09
C VAL A 86 -3.43 -3.07 -4.12
N VAL A 87 -2.27 -2.81 -3.51
CA VAL A 87 -2.02 -1.63 -2.68
C VAL A 87 -1.31 -0.61 -3.55
N ILE A 88 -1.94 0.53 -3.83
CA ILE A 88 -1.38 1.61 -4.65
C ILE A 88 -0.78 2.67 -3.73
N TRP A 89 0.55 2.83 -3.80
CA TRP A 89 1.26 3.88 -3.09
C TRP A 89 2.17 4.66 -4.03
N VAL A 90 1.67 5.77 -4.54
CA VAL A 90 2.31 6.67 -5.50
C VAL A 90 1.80 8.09 -5.29
N GLY A 91 2.52 9.08 -5.80
CA GLY A 91 2.11 10.48 -5.74
C GLY A 91 3.21 11.40 -5.21
N VAL A 92 4.19 10.87 -4.48
CA VAL A 92 5.32 11.68 -4.01
C VAL A 92 6.12 12.27 -5.17
N ASN A 93 6.42 11.50 -6.21
CA ASN A 93 7.14 11.95 -7.38
C ASN A 93 6.30 12.83 -8.32
N ASP A 94 4.97 12.66 -8.28
CA ASP A 94 4.04 13.54 -9.01
C ASP A 94 4.17 14.99 -8.53
N VAL A 95 4.42 15.18 -7.23
CA VAL A 95 4.66 16.48 -6.59
C VAL A 95 6.15 16.84 -6.61
N TRP A 96 7.03 15.97 -6.11
CA TRP A 96 8.45 16.28 -5.92
C TRP A 96 9.16 16.60 -7.24
N HIS A 97 8.95 15.78 -8.26
CA HIS A 97 9.61 15.97 -9.55
C HIS A 97 9.03 17.15 -10.35
N LYS A 98 7.84 17.65 -10.00
CA LYS A 98 7.32 18.89 -10.57
C LYS A 98 8.22 20.08 -10.22
N ALA A 99 8.64 20.16 -8.95
CA ALA A 99 9.51 21.22 -8.47
C ALA A 99 10.98 20.99 -8.81
N SER A 100 11.49 19.74 -8.75
CA SER A 100 12.92 19.44 -8.91
C SER A 100 13.39 19.28 -10.35
N SER A 101 12.51 18.81 -11.25
CA SER A 101 12.90 18.45 -12.62
C SER A 101 11.87 18.80 -13.70
N GLY A 102 10.74 19.43 -13.32
CA GLY A 102 9.68 19.80 -14.26
C GLY A 102 8.89 18.60 -14.83
N THR A 103 9.03 17.41 -14.24
CA THR A 103 8.44 16.16 -14.77
C THR A 103 7.34 15.58 -13.87
N GLY A 104 6.75 16.37 -12.98
CA GLY A 104 5.61 15.96 -12.15
C GLY A 104 4.33 15.76 -12.97
N THR A 105 3.27 15.37 -12.30
CA THR A 105 1.94 15.20 -12.91
C THR A 105 1.04 16.36 -12.50
N ASP A 106 0.37 17.01 -13.47
CA ASP A 106 -0.61 18.06 -13.16
C ASP A 106 -1.83 17.47 -12.43
N PRO A 107 -2.50 18.26 -11.55
CA PRO A 107 -3.58 17.78 -10.69
C PRO A 107 -4.71 17.05 -11.43
N ASP A 108 -5.17 17.59 -12.55
CA ASP A 108 -6.27 17.01 -13.33
C ASP A 108 -5.86 15.68 -13.99
N LYS A 109 -4.64 15.60 -14.49
CA LYS A 109 -4.05 14.36 -15.05
C LYS A 109 -3.84 13.32 -13.96
N PHE A 110 -3.35 13.73 -12.78
CA PHE A 110 -3.16 12.84 -11.64
C PHE A 110 -4.46 12.12 -11.29
N VAL A 111 -5.55 12.86 -11.10
CA VAL A 111 -6.86 12.28 -10.78
C VAL A 111 -7.32 11.33 -11.88
N ARG A 112 -7.22 11.74 -13.16
CA ARG A 112 -7.68 10.92 -14.30
C ARG A 112 -6.91 9.60 -14.42
N PHE A 113 -5.59 9.62 -14.29
CA PHE A 113 -4.78 8.40 -14.34
C PHE A 113 -5.05 7.50 -13.14
N TYR A 114 -5.20 8.09 -11.94
CA TYR A 114 -5.55 7.33 -10.74
C TYR A 114 -6.90 6.62 -10.89
N GLU A 115 -7.92 7.33 -11.38
CA GLU A 115 -9.22 6.73 -11.69
C GLU A 115 -9.13 5.62 -12.74
N ALA A 116 -8.33 5.81 -13.78
CA ALA A 116 -8.13 4.79 -14.82
C ALA A 116 -7.50 3.51 -14.24
N VAL A 117 -6.50 3.65 -13.35
CA VAL A 117 -5.89 2.52 -12.64
C VAL A 117 -6.91 1.81 -11.77
N ILE A 118 -7.67 2.54 -10.93
CA ILE A 118 -8.70 1.98 -10.06
C ILE A 118 -9.74 1.20 -10.87
N LYS A 119 -10.33 1.83 -11.90
CA LYS A 119 -11.36 1.22 -12.75
C LYS A 119 -10.87 -0.07 -13.42
N LYS A 120 -9.64 -0.05 -13.92
CA LYS A 120 -9.06 -1.22 -14.59
C LYS A 120 -8.82 -2.38 -13.62
N LEU A 121 -8.36 -2.11 -12.40
CA LEU A 121 -8.22 -3.13 -11.36
C LEU A 121 -9.57 -3.70 -10.93
N GLN A 122 -10.57 -2.84 -10.69
CA GLN A 122 -11.91 -3.28 -10.32
C GLN A 122 -12.59 -4.09 -11.43
N ALA A 123 -12.40 -3.72 -12.72
CA ALA A 123 -12.90 -4.49 -13.86
C ALA A 123 -12.31 -5.91 -13.94
N ASN A 124 -11.16 -6.14 -13.31
CA ASN A 124 -10.52 -7.47 -13.16
C ASN A 124 -10.86 -8.15 -11.82
N ASN A 125 -11.86 -7.65 -11.07
CA ASN A 125 -12.28 -8.18 -9.76
C ASN A 125 -11.16 -8.13 -8.70
N ILE A 126 -10.25 -7.18 -8.79
CA ILE A 126 -9.14 -6.99 -7.87
C ILE A 126 -9.54 -5.99 -6.79
N ARG A 127 -9.37 -6.35 -5.52
CA ARG A 127 -9.55 -5.42 -4.39
C ARG A 127 -8.44 -4.37 -4.42
N VAL A 128 -8.81 -3.10 -4.34
CA VAL A 128 -7.86 -1.98 -4.36
C VAL A 128 -7.78 -1.36 -2.97
N VAL A 129 -6.56 -1.07 -2.52
CA VAL A 129 -6.26 -0.29 -1.32
C VAL A 129 -5.45 0.93 -1.76
N LEU A 130 -5.86 2.12 -1.35
CA LEU A 130 -5.16 3.36 -1.68
C LEU A 130 -4.27 3.79 -0.50
N CYS A 131 -3.11 4.38 -0.83
CA CYS A 131 -2.25 5.02 0.15
C CYS A 131 -1.99 6.47 -0.27
N THR A 132 -2.08 7.42 0.66
CA THR A 132 -1.61 8.79 0.39
C THR A 132 -0.08 8.83 0.41
N PRO A 133 0.57 9.72 -0.39
CA PRO A 133 2.01 9.96 -0.27
C PRO A 133 2.33 10.45 1.15
N ALA A 134 3.47 10.03 1.71
CA ALA A 134 3.79 10.27 3.13
C ALA A 134 4.35 11.67 3.38
N ALA A 135 5.58 11.94 2.93
CA ALA A 135 6.29 13.18 3.22
C ALA A 135 7.20 13.62 2.08
N ILE A 136 7.41 14.94 1.97
CA ILE A 136 8.53 15.60 1.30
C ILE A 136 9.08 16.62 2.30
N GLY A 137 9.82 16.12 3.31
CA GLY A 137 10.25 16.84 4.50
C GLY A 137 9.39 16.54 5.71
N GLU A 138 10.03 16.58 6.90
CA GLU A 138 9.45 16.18 8.19
C GLU A 138 9.24 17.37 9.14
N LYS A 139 9.41 18.61 8.67
CA LYS A 139 9.17 19.79 9.50
C LYS A 139 7.70 19.92 9.86
N THR A 140 7.45 20.36 11.10
CA THR A 140 6.11 20.44 11.69
C THR A 140 5.54 21.85 11.73
N ASP A 141 6.33 22.85 11.33
CA ASP A 141 6.00 24.28 11.35
C ASP A 141 5.46 24.79 10.00
N MET A 142 5.07 23.90 9.09
CA MET A 142 4.56 24.21 7.74
C MET A 142 5.59 24.87 6.81
N THR A 143 6.90 24.72 7.09
CA THR A 143 7.96 25.29 6.24
C THR A 143 8.53 24.30 5.20
N ASN A 144 7.99 23.07 5.08
CA ASN A 144 8.31 22.21 3.95
C ASN A 144 7.68 22.80 2.68
N GLN A 145 8.49 23.14 1.69
CA GLN A 145 8.05 23.87 0.48
C GLN A 145 6.92 23.21 -0.30
N GLN A 146 6.81 21.89 -0.22
CA GLN A 146 5.88 21.08 -1.01
C GLN A 146 4.69 20.53 -0.20
N ASP A 147 4.53 20.96 1.06
CA ASP A 147 3.43 20.50 1.92
C ASP A 147 2.05 20.84 1.33
N GLY A 148 1.90 22.03 0.75
CA GLY A 148 0.65 22.44 0.11
C GLY A 148 0.23 21.51 -1.02
N ASP A 149 1.15 21.26 -1.96
CA ASP A 149 0.90 20.39 -3.10
C ASP A 149 0.69 18.93 -2.63
N LEU A 150 1.52 18.45 -1.69
CA LEU A 150 1.41 17.09 -1.18
C LEU A 150 0.08 16.85 -0.44
N ASN A 151 -0.39 17.85 0.30
CA ASN A 151 -1.70 17.81 0.95
C ASN A 151 -2.83 17.81 -0.08
N GLN A 152 -2.71 18.58 -1.17
CA GLN A 152 -3.69 18.59 -2.25
C GLN A 152 -3.79 17.23 -2.95
N TYR A 153 -2.66 16.63 -3.31
CA TYR A 153 -2.64 15.30 -3.96
C TYR A 153 -3.14 14.20 -3.01
N SER A 154 -2.83 14.33 -1.72
CA SER A 154 -3.41 13.44 -0.70
C SER A 154 -4.94 13.60 -0.58
N ALA A 155 -5.46 14.83 -0.71
CA ALA A 155 -6.91 15.09 -0.71
C ALA A 155 -7.59 14.44 -1.91
N PHE A 156 -6.98 14.46 -3.10
CA PHE A 156 -7.49 13.74 -4.27
C PHE A 156 -7.60 12.24 -4.05
N ILE A 157 -6.58 11.63 -3.41
CA ILE A 157 -6.60 10.20 -3.11
C ILE A 157 -7.69 9.87 -2.07
N ARG A 158 -7.89 10.70 -1.05
CA ARG A 158 -8.99 10.55 -0.07
C ARG A 158 -10.36 10.64 -0.73
N ASP A 159 -10.54 11.60 -1.65
CA ASP A 159 -11.77 11.74 -2.44
C ASP A 159 -12.01 10.49 -3.32
N LEU A 160 -10.98 10.00 -4.02
CA LEU A 160 -11.05 8.76 -4.79
C LEU A 160 -11.41 7.56 -3.91
N ALA A 161 -10.79 7.42 -2.73
CA ALA A 161 -11.12 6.35 -1.79
C ALA A 161 -12.60 6.39 -1.39
N THR A 162 -13.13 7.57 -1.12
CA THR A 162 -14.54 7.77 -0.77
C THR A 162 -15.46 7.47 -1.95
N ARG A 163 -15.20 8.03 -3.14
CA ARG A 163 -16.03 7.85 -4.34
C ARG A 163 -16.10 6.39 -4.81
N TYR A 164 -15.04 5.65 -4.69
CA TYR A 164 -14.95 4.24 -5.09
C TYR A 164 -15.16 3.26 -3.94
N ASN A 165 -15.47 3.75 -2.73
CA ASN A 165 -15.63 2.94 -1.50
C ASN A 165 -14.44 2.00 -1.27
N LEU A 166 -13.22 2.55 -1.29
CA LEU A 166 -11.97 1.81 -1.16
C LEU A 166 -11.34 2.02 0.22
N PRO A 167 -10.70 0.97 0.78
CA PRO A 167 -9.84 1.14 1.95
C PRO A 167 -8.70 2.13 1.67
N LEU A 168 -8.38 2.95 2.68
CA LEU A 168 -7.34 3.96 2.63
C LEU A 168 -6.33 3.77 3.76
N VAL A 169 -5.05 3.76 3.42
CA VAL A 169 -3.95 3.96 4.36
C VAL A 169 -3.51 5.42 4.26
N ASP A 170 -3.96 6.27 5.18
CA ASP A 170 -3.69 7.71 5.13
C ASP A 170 -2.31 8.04 5.72
N LEU A 171 -1.26 7.69 4.97
CA LEU A 171 0.12 7.86 5.41
C LEU A 171 0.51 9.34 5.58
N ARG A 172 -0.05 10.25 4.76
CA ARG A 172 0.20 11.69 4.95
C ARG A 172 -0.22 12.16 6.33
N LYS A 173 -1.43 11.82 6.74
CA LYS A 173 -1.94 12.14 8.06
C LYS A 173 -1.12 11.46 9.17
N ALA A 174 -0.86 10.17 9.01
CA ALA A 174 -0.12 9.41 10.01
C ALA A 174 1.31 9.94 10.23
N PHE A 175 2.02 10.33 9.15
CA PHE A 175 3.35 10.94 9.25
C PHE A 175 3.30 12.29 9.94
N GLN A 176 2.37 13.16 9.55
CA GLN A 176 2.22 14.48 10.20
C GLN A 176 1.92 14.34 11.69
N GLU A 177 1.02 13.45 12.09
CA GLU A 177 0.69 13.20 13.50
C GLU A 177 1.87 12.61 14.28
N TYR A 178 2.68 11.77 13.61
CA TYR A 178 3.89 11.20 14.21
C TYR A 178 4.95 12.26 14.42
N ASP A 179 5.24 13.09 13.40
CA ASP A 179 6.26 14.15 13.46
C ASP A 179 5.90 15.22 14.48
N LEU A 180 4.64 15.64 14.57
CA LEU A 180 4.17 16.57 15.62
C LEU A 180 4.50 16.10 17.05
N LYS A 181 4.52 14.80 17.29
CA LYS A 181 4.82 14.20 18.60
C LYS A 181 6.31 13.91 18.81
N ASN A 182 7.04 13.61 17.73
CA ASN A 182 8.37 13.01 17.82
C ASN A 182 9.49 13.85 17.18
N ASN A 183 9.16 15.03 16.61
CA ASN A 183 10.12 15.95 15.99
C ASN A 183 10.13 17.33 16.68
N PRO A 184 10.46 17.40 17.99
CA PRO A 184 10.49 18.69 18.71
C PRO A 184 11.57 19.64 18.19
N GLU A 185 12.59 19.13 17.52
CA GLU A 185 13.68 19.93 16.95
C GLU A 185 13.35 20.45 15.54
N ASN A 186 12.16 20.17 15.02
CA ASN A 186 11.71 20.58 13.69
C ASN A 186 12.69 20.20 12.56
N LYS A 187 13.28 19.00 12.65
CA LYS A 187 14.17 18.45 11.63
C LYS A 187 13.43 18.26 10.32
N ASP A 188 14.10 18.46 9.20
CA ASP A 188 13.54 18.25 7.88
C ASP A 188 13.60 16.78 7.40
N ARG A 189 14.35 15.93 8.15
CA ARG A 189 14.56 14.49 7.89
C ARG A 189 15.14 13.78 9.11
N GLY A 190 15.15 12.45 9.08
CA GLY A 190 15.77 11.60 10.10
C GLY A 190 14.83 11.14 11.20
N VAL A 191 13.56 11.52 11.17
CA VAL A 191 12.52 11.00 12.07
C VAL A 191 11.96 9.68 11.54
N LEU A 192 11.36 9.69 10.37
CA LEU A 192 10.85 8.51 9.65
C LEU A 192 11.51 8.33 8.27
N THR A 193 12.20 9.37 7.77
CA THR A 193 12.87 9.33 6.45
C THR A 193 14.39 9.52 6.58
N THR A 194 15.13 9.09 5.56
CA THR A 194 16.58 9.31 5.45
C THR A 194 16.92 10.64 4.78
N ASP A 195 16.15 11.01 3.77
CA ASP A 195 16.43 12.10 2.83
C ASP A 195 15.23 13.00 2.57
N ARG A 196 14.25 13.01 3.50
CA ARG A 196 12.97 13.73 3.43
C ARG A 196 11.85 12.98 2.72
N VAL A 197 12.13 11.87 2.01
CA VAL A 197 11.19 11.10 1.19
C VAL A 197 11.29 9.61 1.48
N HIS A 198 12.50 9.03 1.30
CA HIS A 198 12.71 7.60 1.45
C HIS A 198 12.79 7.20 2.92
N LEU A 199 12.16 6.10 3.26
CA LEU A 199 12.02 5.64 4.64
C LEU A 199 13.37 5.23 5.24
N ASN A 200 13.58 5.58 6.52
CA ASN A 200 14.57 4.95 7.37
C ASN A 200 13.98 3.66 7.99
N GLU A 201 14.73 2.96 8.82
CA GLU A 201 14.27 1.72 9.49
C GLU A 201 12.97 1.94 10.27
N LYS A 202 12.88 3.02 11.04
CA LYS A 202 11.70 3.37 11.82
C LYS A 202 10.49 3.70 10.94
N GLY A 203 10.71 4.41 9.84
CA GLY A 203 9.68 4.71 8.84
C GLY A 203 9.16 3.45 8.16
N ASN A 204 10.03 2.50 7.84
CA ASN A 204 9.64 1.21 7.27
C ASN A 204 8.75 0.41 8.23
N GLN A 205 9.12 0.34 9.53
CA GLN A 205 8.30 -0.31 10.54
C GLN A 205 6.96 0.40 10.70
N PHE A 206 6.97 1.74 10.79
CA PHE A 206 5.76 2.53 10.93
C PHE A 206 4.77 2.29 9.76
N VAL A 207 5.27 2.30 8.52
CA VAL A 207 4.44 2.02 7.33
C VAL A 207 3.93 0.59 7.31
N ALA A 208 4.77 -0.38 7.68
CA ALA A 208 4.36 -1.79 7.77
C ALA A 208 3.18 -1.97 8.74
N ASP A 209 3.22 -1.32 9.91
CA ASP A 209 2.15 -1.39 10.91
C ASP A 209 0.84 -0.78 10.39
N GLN A 210 0.90 0.39 9.71
CA GLN A 210 -0.27 1.03 9.11
C GLN A 210 -0.89 0.13 8.01
N MET A 211 -0.09 -0.45 7.13
CA MET A 211 -0.57 -1.31 6.06
C MET A 211 -1.12 -2.64 6.58
N LYS A 212 -0.48 -3.23 7.59
CA LYS A 212 -0.95 -4.46 8.23
C LYS A 212 -2.37 -4.32 8.76
N ALA A 213 -2.67 -3.20 9.44
CA ALA A 213 -4.00 -2.94 9.99
C ALA A 213 -5.10 -3.01 8.90
N VAL A 214 -4.86 -2.42 7.72
CA VAL A 214 -5.84 -2.42 6.62
C VAL A 214 -5.91 -3.77 5.90
N LEU A 215 -4.79 -4.47 5.74
CA LEU A 215 -4.74 -5.78 5.07
C LEU A 215 -5.46 -6.86 5.89
N THR A 216 -5.44 -6.75 7.22
CA THR A 216 -6.08 -7.73 8.14
C THR A 216 -7.51 -7.38 8.52
N ALA A 217 -7.97 -6.14 8.35
CA ALA A 217 -9.31 -5.66 8.72
C ALA A 217 -10.47 -6.25 7.89
N GLY A 218 -10.23 -7.04 6.88
CA GLY A 218 -11.25 -7.61 5.99
C GLY A 218 -11.29 -9.14 5.97
N LYS A 219 -10.75 -9.77 7.01
CA LYS A 219 -10.77 -11.23 7.16
C LYS A 219 -11.69 -11.67 8.28
#